data_8f8a8c4cd65e4391752b97e69e66e61c
#
_entry.id   8f8a8c4cd65e4391752b97e69e66e61c
#
_cell.length_a   1.000
_cell.length_b   1.000
_cell.length_c   1.000
_cell.angle_alpha   90.00
_cell.angle_beta   90.00
_cell.angle_gamma   90.00
#
_symmetry.space_group_name_H-M   'P 1'
#
loop_
_entity.id
_entity.type
_entity.pdbx_description
1 polymer ?
#
loop_
_entity_poly.entity_id
_entity_poly.type
_entity_poly.pdbx_seq_one_letter_code
_entity_poly.pdbx_strand_id
1 'polypeptide(L)'
;ITIIERAEGNYLIDSKGRKVIDGLSGLFAVNIGHGRKELADAAQAQTLQLDYFPLWSYAHPKAIELAERLISIAPSGMTRIFFTTGGGDAVESAWKIAKQYFKMTGKPLKTKVISRQTDYHGTSHGALSITGIAAFKQMFEPLVPSTFRIPNNNWYRAGSEFKTEDDFAIWAANRLEEAILFEGPDTVAAFF
;
A
#
# COMPACT_ATOMS: atom_id res chain seq x y z
N ILE A 1 27.32 2.53 -10.60
CA ILE A 1 26.17 3.14 -9.90
C ILE A 1 26.13 4.61 -10.24
N THR A 2 24.99 5.17 -10.62
CA THR A 2 24.78 6.60 -10.82
C THR A 2 24.53 7.25 -9.45
N ILE A 3 25.26 8.33 -9.15
CA ILE A 3 25.10 9.07 -7.90
C ILE A 3 24.25 10.31 -8.22
N ILE A 4 23.10 10.44 -7.58
CA ILE A 4 22.24 11.63 -7.67
C ILE A 4 22.64 12.58 -6.54
N GLU A 5 23.00 13.80 -6.87
CA GLU A 5 23.46 14.80 -5.89
C GLU A 5 22.38 15.82 -5.52
N ARG A 6 21.51 16.15 -6.46
CA ARG A 6 20.41 17.11 -6.23
C ARG A 6 19.25 16.87 -7.17
N ALA A 7 18.11 17.46 -6.85
CA ALA A 7 16.93 17.40 -7.67
C ALA A 7 16.17 18.74 -7.63
N GLU A 8 15.45 19.05 -8.71
CA GLU A 8 14.67 20.28 -8.85
C GLU A 8 13.48 20.05 -9.77
N GLY A 9 12.29 20.38 -9.30
CA GLY A 9 11.05 20.10 -10.04
C GLY A 9 10.97 18.60 -10.40
N ASN A 10 10.93 18.29 -11.68
CA ASN A 10 10.85 16.92 -12.18
C ASN A 10 12.21 16.37 -12.67
N TYR A 11 13.31 16.96 -12.23
CA TYR A 11 14.62 16.58 -12.71
C TYR A 11 15.58 16.18 -11.59
N LEU A 12 16.37 15.15 -11.88
CA LEU A 12 17.51 14.72 -11.07
C LEU A 12 18.80 15.20 -11.73
N ILE A 13 19.78 15.57 -10.93
CA ILE A 13 21.13 15.94 -11.39
C ILE A 13 22.12 14.99 -10.72
N ASP A 14 22.90 14.30 -11.55
CA ASP A 14 23.92 13.37 -11.07
C ASP A 14 25.27 14.06 -10.79
N SER A 15 26.20 13.30 -10.21
CA SER A 15 27.56 13.75 -9.87
C SER A 15 28.42 14.16 -11.07
N LYS A 16 27.96 13.92 -12.30
CA LYS A 16 28.58 14.36 -13.53
C LYS A 16 27.88 15.58 -14.14
N GLY A 17 26.92 16.16 -13.43
CA GLY A 17 26.12 17.28 -13.89
C GLY A 17 25.05 16.93 -14.94
N ARG A 18 24.81 15.66 -15.23
CA ARG A 18 23.79 15.26 -16.19
C ARG A 18 22.39 15.46 -15.58
N LYS A 19 21.52 16.11 -16.32
CA LYS A 19 20.13 16.36 -15.94
C LYS A 19 19.24 15.29 -16.58
N VAL A 20 18.52 14.53 -15.77
CA VAL A 20 17.59 13.47 -16.22
C VAL A 20 16.21 13.69 -15.63
N ILE A 21 15.17 13.27 -16.34
CA ILE A 21 13.79 13.34 -15.86
C ILE A 21 13.57 12.26 -14.78
N ASP A 22 12.98 12.66 -13.65
CA ASP A 22 12.48 11.74 -12.65
C ASP A 22 11.07 11.29 -13.01
N GLY A 23 10.97 10.32 -13.93
CA GLY A 23 9.68 9.76 -14.37
C GLY A 23 8.99 8.87 -13.33
N LEU A 24 9.63 8.60 -12.20
CA LEU A 24 9.12 7.74 -11.15
C LEU A 24 8.85 8.49 -9.83
N SER A 25 9.05 9.82 -9.82
CA SER A 25 8.81 10.67 -8.64
C SER A 25 9.53 10.16 -7.38
N GLY A 26 10.82 9.82 -7.50
CA GLY A 26 11.62 9.28 -6.39
C GLY A 26 11.06 7.97 -5.82
N LEU A 27 10.49 7.13 -6.64
CA LEU A 27 9.76 5.89 -6.30
C LEU A 27 8.42 6.20 -5.59
N PHE A 28 7.56 6.98 -6.27
CA PHE A 28 6.21 7.35 -5.85
C PHE A 28 6.13 8.24 -4.59
N ALA A 29 7.24 8.83 -4.17
CA ALA A 29 7.31 9.60 -2.93
C ALA A 29 7.30 11.12 -3.14
N VAL A 30 7.68 11.62 -4.33
CA VAL A 30 7.85 13.04 -4.64
C VAL A 30 6.92 13.49 -5.77
N ASN A 31 5.64 13.15 -5.66
CA ASN A 31 4.65 13.32 -6.72
C ASN A 31 4.38 14.79 -7.10
N ILE A 32 4.71 15.74 -6.23
CA ILE A 32 4.55 17.18 -6.49
C ILE A 32 5.85 17.88 -6.91
N GLY A 33 6.90 17.09 -7.18
CA GLY A 33 8.23 17.57 -7.58
C GLY A 33 9.16 17.86 -6.43
N HIS A 34 10.45 17.91 -6.77
CA HIS A 34 11.55 18.16 -5.83
C HIS A 34 11.73 19.65 -5.53
N GLY A 35 12.39 19.96 -4.42
CA GLY A 35 12.80 21.32 -4.07
C GLY A 35 11.67 22.25 -3.63
N ARG A 36 10.58 21.70 -3.12
CA ARG A 36 9.41 22.45 -2.63
C ARG A 36 9.73 23.13 -1.31
N LYS A 37 10.04 24.41 -1.40
CA LYS A 37 10.44 25.25 -0.25
C LYS A 37 9.36 25.28 0.85
N GLU A 38 8.12 25.37 0.48
CA GLU A 38 6.99 25.40 1.42
C GLU A 38 6.88 24.14 2.30
N LEU A 39 7.29 22.98 1.78
CA LEU A 39 7.34 21.74 2.57
C LEU A 39 8.51 21.75 3.55
N ALA A 40 9.67 22.24 3.11
CA ALA A 40 10.85 22.38 3.96
C ALA A 40 10.59 23.36 5.12
N ASP A 41 9.98 24.51 4.83
CA ASP A 41 9.63 25.53 5.80
C ASP A 41 8.61 24.98 6.83
N ALA A 42 7.59 24.27 6.38
CA ALA A 42 6.60 23.66 7.27
C ALA A 42 7.23 22.57 8.17
N ALA A 43 8.09 21.73 7.62
CA ALA A 43 8.81 20.70 8.37
C ALA A 43 9.73 21.34 9.43
N GLN A 44 10.51 22.36 9.06
CA GLN A 44 11.37 23.07 9.99
C GLN A 44 10.56 23.71 11.14
N ALA A 45 9.49 24.43 10.82
CA ALA A 45 8.66 25.08 11.81
C ALA A 45 8.03 24.08 12.80
N GLN A 46 7.54 22.95 12.28
CA GLN A 46 6.94 21.92 13.11
C GLN A 46 8.00 21.21 13.99
N THR A 47 9.16 20.90 13.44
CA THR A 47 10.26 20.26 14.20
C THR A 47 10.75 21.12 15.35
N LEU A 48 10.80 22.45 15.18
CA LEU A 48 11.15 23.38 16.25
C LEU A 48 10.05 23.49 17.35
N GLN A 49 8.81 23.18 17.04
CA GLN A 49 7.69 23.23 17.99
C GLN A 49 7.47 21.88 18.68
N LEU A 50 7.39 20.81 17.91
CA LEU A 50 7.20 19.44 18.35
C LEU A 50 7.62 18.51 17.21
N ASP A 51 8.77 17.89 17.33
CA ASP A 51 9.35 16.97 16.34
C ASP A 51 8.68 15.60 16.39
N TYR A 52 8.45 15.07 17.61
CA TYR A 52 7.84 13.76 17.79
C TYR A 52 7.12 13.66 19.16
N PHE A 53 5.94 13.03 19.15
CA PHE A 53 5.32 12.47 20.34
C PHE A 53 4.41 11.29 19.95
N PRO A 54 4.38 10.19 20.76
CA PRO A 54 3.62 9.00 20.42
C PRO A 54 2.10 9.23 20.45
N LEU A 55 1.39 8.58 19.53
CA LEU A 55 -0.07 8.66 19.41
C LEU A 55 -0.82 7.55 20.17
N TRP A 56 -0.17 6.82 21.07
CA TRP A 56 -0.81 5.69 21.79
C TRP A 56 -1.84 6.15 22.82
N SER A 57 -1.44 7.11 23.64
CA SER A 57 -2.26 7.68 24.72
C SER A 57 -2.35 9.19 24.63
N TYR A 58 -1.78 9.76 23.58
CA TYR A 58 -1.69 11.21 23.39
C TYR A 58 -2.15 11.56 21.97
N ALA A 59 -2.39 12.83 21.75
CA ALA A 59 -2.66 13.39 20.44
C ALA A 59 -1.92 14.71 20.29
N HIS A 60 -1.68 15.15 19.07
CA HIS A 60 -1.16 16.46 18.77
C HIS A 60 -1.88 17.08 17.57
N PRO A 61 -1.93 18.44 17.48
CA PRO A 61 -2.77 19.13 16.51
C PRO A 61 -2.54 18.69 15.06
N LYS A 62 -1.28 18.48 14.65
CA LYS A 62 -0.98 18.12 13.25
C LYS A 62 -1.46 16.73 12.85
N ALA A 63 -1.43 15.77 13.77
CA ALA A 63 -2.00 14.44 13.50
C ALA A 63 -3.53 14.51 13.40
N ILE A 64 -4.19 15.30 14.26
CA ILE A 64 -5.64 15.50 14.22
C ILE A 64 -6.03 16.18 12.90
N GLU A 65 -5.40 17.29 12.56
CA GLU A 65 -5.65 18.03 11.30
C GLU A 65 -5.49 17.14 10.07
N LEU A 66 -4.42 16.34 10.02
CA LEU A 66 -4.19 15.41 8.91
C LEU A 66 -5.26 14.31 8.86
N ALA A 67 -5.64 13.75 10.01
CA ALA A 67 -6.69 12.73 10.06
C ALA A 67 -8.04 13.26 9.56
N GLU A 68 -8.43 14.47 9.97
CA GLU A 68 -9.65 15.13 9.52
C GLU A 68 -9.64 15.37 7.99
N ARG A 69 -8.51 15.86 7.47
CA ARG A 69 -8.37 16.06 6.02
C ARG A 69 -8.46 14.74 5.24
N LEU A 70 -7.78 13.70 5.70
CA LEU A 70 -7.84 12.39 5.05
C LEU A 70 -9.26 11.80 5.08
N ILE A 71 -9.97 11.91 6.20
CA ILE A 71 -11.36 11.46 6.29
C ILE A 71 -12.27 12.24 5.33
N SER A 72 -12.04 13.55 5.16
CA SER A 72 -12.87 14.37 4.26
C SER A 72 -12.81 13.98 2.79
N ILE A 73 -11.73 13.29 2.37
CA ILE A 73 -11.52 12.82 0.99
C ILE A 73 -11.58 11.29 0.87
N ALA A 74 -11.75 10.58 1.97
CA ALA A 74 -11.86 9.13 1.99
C ALA A 74 -13.27 8.67 1.52
N PRO A 75 -13.42 7.41 1.09
CA PRO A 75 -14.73 6.84 0.81
C PRO A 75 -15.70 6.99 2.00
N SER A 76 -16.99 7.13 1.70
CA SER A 76 -18.03 7.27 2.73
C SER A 76 -17.98 6.11 3.73
N GLY A 77 -18.19 6.42 5.01
CA GLY A 77 -18.12 5.43 6.08
C GLY A 77 -16.76 5.30 6.77
N MET A 78 -15.69 5.86 6.21
CA MET A 78 -14.41 5.95 6.89
C MET A 78 -14.47 7.04 7.97
N THR A 79 -14.15 6.69 9.21
CA THR A 79 -14.28 7.59 10.37
C THR A 79 -13.02 7.67 11.23
N ARG A 80 -11.99 6.89 10.91
CA ARG A 80 -10.74 6.83 11.66
C ARG A 80 -9.57 6.63 10.72
N ILE A 81 -8.42 7.17 11.10
CA ILE A 81 -7.13 6.97 10.44
C ILE A 81 -6.18 6.30 11.44
N PHE A 82 -5.44 5.32 10.98
CA PHE A 82 -4.36 4.68 11.72
C PHE A 82 -3.04 4.99 10.99
N PHE A 83 -2.22 5.84 11.60
CA PHE A 83 -0.92 6.21 11.04
C PHE A 83 0.13 5.13 11.31
N THR A 84 0.96 4.87 10.31
CA THR A 84 2.08 3.93 10.38
C THR A 84 3.35 4.55 9.83
N THR A 85 4.47 3.86 9.97
CA THR A 85 5.79 4.35 9.54
C THR A 85 6.08 4.08 8.06
N GLY A 86 5.26 3.25 7.39
CA GLY A 86 5.41 2.93 5.98
C GLY A 86 4.30 2.04 5.45
N GLY A 87 4.27 1.85 4.11
CA GLY A 87 3.23 1.09 3.43
C GLY A 87 3.17 -0.39 3.87
N GLY A 88 4.32 -1.04 4.07
CA GLY A 88 4.37 -2.41 4.58
C GLY A 88 3.73 -2.54 5.96
N ASP A 89 4.05 -1.61 6.87
CA ASP A 89 3.46 -1.57 8.22
C ASP A 89 1.95 -1.29 8.17
N ALA A 90 1.51 -0.46 7.21
CA ALA A 90 0.09 -0.19 7.01
C ALA A 90 -0.67 -1.44 6.56
N VAL A 91 -0.13 -2.18 5.60
CA VAL A 91 -0.72 -3.44 5.11
C VAL A 91 -0.76 -4.49 6.22
N GLU A 92 0.31 -4.69 6.97
CA GLU A 92 0.33 -5.64 8.08
C GLU A 92 -0.63 -5.23 9.21
N SER A 93 -0.72 -3.95 9.51
CA SER A 93 -1.67 -3.42 10.49
C SER A 93 -3.11 -3.64 10.05
N ALA A 94 -3.43 -3.38 8.77
CA ALA A 94 -4.75 -3.64 8.21
C ALA A 94 -5.13 -5.13 8.31
N TRP A 95 -4.21 -6.04 7.99
CA TRP A 95 -4.45 -7.47 8.15
C TRP A 95 -4.66 -7.88 9.61
N LYS A 96 -3.85 -7.34 10.54
CA LYS A 96 -4.03 -7.58 11.97
C LYS A 96 -5.38 -7.04 12.47
N ILE A 97 -5.78 -5.85 12.04
CA ILE A 97 -7.08 -5.24 12.39
C ILE A 97 -8.23 -6.11 11.87
N ALA A 98 -8.16 -6.58 10.62
CA ALA A 98 -9.18 -7.48 10.06
C ALA A 98 -9.32 -8.77 10.90
N LYS A 99 -8.21 -9.42 11.26
CA LYS A 99 -8.21 -10.59 12.14
C LYS A 99 -8.82 -10.30 13.51
N GLN A 100 -8.44 -9.17 14.12
CA GLN A 100 -8.95 -8.75 15.43
C GLN A 100 -10.46 -8.49 15.37
N TYR A 101 -10.90 -7.75 14.36
CA TYR A 101 -12.31 -7.46 14.14
C TYR A 101 -13.14 -8.76 14.05
N PHE A 102 -12.74 -9.71 13.24
CA PHE A 102 -13.45 -10.95 13.09
C PHE A 102 -13.44 -11.82 14.35
N LYS A 103 -12.35 -11.85 15.10
CA LYS A 103 -12.33 -12.53 16.41
C LYS A 103 -13.32 -11.89 17.39
N MET A 104 -13.37 -10.56 17.47
CA MET A 104 -14.27 -9.83 18.36
C MET A 104 -15.73 -9.93 17.95
N THR A 105 -16.02 -10.19 16.68
CA THR A 105 -17.39 -10.36 16.15
C THR A 105 -17.82 -11.82 16.03
N GLY A 106 -17.13 -12.75 16.71
CA GLY A 106 -17.52 -14.16 16.77
C GLY A 106 -17.15 -14.98 15.53
N LYS A 107 -16.25 -14.48 14.66
CA LYS A 107 -15.79 -15.18 13.45
C LYS A 107 -14.27 -15.45 13.48
N PRO A 108 -13.76 -16.18 14.50
CA PRO A 108 -12.31 -16.30 14.75
C PRO A 108 -11.53 -17.02 13.65
N LEU A 109 -12.20 -17.78 12.78
CA LEU A 109 -11.59 -18.51 11.67
C LEU A 109 -11.25 -17.59 10.47
N LYS A 110 -11.82 -16.39 10.38
CA LYS A 110 -11.52 -15.43 9.32
C LYS A 110 -10.13 -14.84 9.50
N THR A 111 -9.14 -15.46 8.89
CA THR A 111 -7.72 -15.09 8.99
C THR A 111 -7.01 -14.99 7.65
N LYS A 112 -7.55 -15.64 6.62
CA LYS A 112 -6.97 -15.71 5.28
C LYS A 112 -7.10 -14.38 4.55
N VAL A 113 -6.12 -14.07 3.71
CA VAL A 113 -6.18 -12.92 2.81
C VAL A 113 -5.90 -13.36 1.37
N ILE A 114 -6.53 -12.64 0.46
CA ILE A 114 -6.38 -12.82 -0.98
C ILE A 114 -5.79 -11.53 -1.56
N SER A 115 -4.89 -11.65 -2.54
CA SER A 115 -4.38 -10.54 -3.34
C SER A 115 -4.28 -10.96 -4.80
N ARG A 116 -3.90 -10.03 -5.70
CA ARG A 116 -3.69 -10.36 -7.10
C ARG A 116 -2.23 -10.71 -7.38
N GLN A 117 -2.02 -11.50 -8.41
CA GLN A 117 -0.70 -11.67 -9.02
C GLN A 117 -0.21 -10.31 -9.53
N THR A 118 1.09 -10.05 -9.38
CA THR A 118 1.80 -8.80 -9.74
C THR A 118 1.51 -7.59 -8.87
N ASP A 119 0.58 -7.66 -7.93
CA ASP A 119 0.34 -6.59 -6.96
C ASP A 119 1.51 -6.45 -5.98
N TYR A 120 1.81 -5.21 -5.60
CA TYR A 120 2.83 -4.91 -4.60
C TYR A 120 2.19 -4.35 -3.32
N HIS A 121 2.48 -4.99 -2.19
CA HIS A 121 1.94 -4.62 -0.87
C HIS A 121 3.02 -4.30 0.17
N GLY A 122 4.29 -4.44 -0.19
CA GLY A 122 5.42 -4.15 0.71
C GLY A 122 6.43 -5.29 0.75
N THR A 123 7.51 -5.06 1.50
CA THR A 123 8.65 -5.99 1.64
C THR A 123 8.92 -6.43 3.07
N SER A 124 8.19 -5.94 4.07
CA SER A 124 8.18 -6.55 5.40
C SER A 124 7.56 -7.95 5.32
N HIS A 125 7.87 -8.83 6.25
CA HIS A 125 7.61 -10.27 6.09
C HIS A 125 6.13 -10.59 5.84
N GLY A 126 5.21 -9.96 6.57
CA GLY A 126 3.77 -10.11 6.36
C GLY A 126 3.28 -9.46 5.07
N ALA A 127 3.72 -8.23 4.77
CA ALA A 127 3.35 -7.54 3.53
C ALA A 127 3.93 -8.24 2.29
N LEU A 128 5.16 -8.77 2.37
CA LEU A 128 5.75 -9.59 1.33
C LEU A 128 4.94 -10.87 1.09
N SER A 129 4.39 -11.45 2.17
CA SER A 129 3.50 -12.61 2.07
C SER A 129 2.27 -12.31 1.23
N ILE A 130 1.72 -11.10 1.32
CA ILE A 130 0.55 -10.64 0.55
C ILE A 130 0.95 -10.20 -0.87
N THR A 131 2.15 -9.66 -1.08
CA THR A 131 2.67 -9.23 -2.38
C THR A 131 2.57 -10.35 -3.43
N GLY A 132 2.08 -10.02 -4.63
CA GLY A 132 1.85 -10.95 -5.74
C GLY A 132 3.04 -11.16 -6.68
N ILE A 133 4.19 -10.52 -6.44
CA ILE A 133 5.39 -10.59 -7.29
C ILE A 133 6.27 -11.75 -6.82
N ALA A 134 6.25 -12.87 -7.54
CA ALA A 134 6.96 -14.09 -7.16
C ALA A 134 8.48 -13.88 -6.99
N ALA A 135 9.10 -13.10 -7.89
CA ALA A 135 10.55 -12.85 -7.85
C ALA A 135 11.02 -12.17 -6.56
N PHE A 136 10.14 -11.43 -5.85
CA PHE A 136 10.49 -10.79 -4.59
C PHE A 136 10.49 -11.75 -3.39
N LYS A 137 9.92 -12.94 -3.54
CA LYS A 137 9.65 -13.88 -2.45
C LYS A 137 10.66 -15.01 -2.35
N GLN A 138 11.16 -15.50 -3.48
CA GLN A 138 11.91 -16.76 -3.59
C GLN A 138 13.04 -16.93 -2.58
N MET A 139 13.72 -15.83 -2.24
CA MET A 139 14.85 -15.87 -1.31
C MET A 139 14.43 -15.82 0.18
N PHE A 140 13.14 -15.61 0.45
CA PHE A 140 12.63 -15.35 1.80
C PHE A 140 11.56 -16.35 2.26
N GLU A 141 11.24 -17.33 1.42
CA GLU A 141 10.29 -18.40 1.79
C GLU A 141 10.89 -19.37 2.82
N PRO A 142 10.07 -19.91 3.76
CA PRO A 142 8.62 -19.76 3.85
C PRO A 142 8.18 -18.44 4.47
N LEU A 143 7.14 -17.83 3.87
CA LEU A 143 6.54 -16.60 4.33
C LEU A 143 5.37 -16.86 5.30
N VAL A 144 4.66 -15.81 5.71
CA VAL A 144 3.48 -15.93 6.58
C VAL A 144 2.38 -16.70 5.84
N PRO A 145 1.84 -17.78 6.43
CA PRO A 145 0.81 -18.59 5.80
C PRO A 145 -0.54 -17.88 5.69
N SER A 146 -1.48 -18.53 5.00
CA SER A 146 -2.86 -18.04 4.81
C SER A 146 -2.98 -16.82 3.88
N THR A 147 -2.08 -16.73 2.91
CA THR A 147 -2.10 -15.71 1.85
C THR A 147 -2.24 -16.37 0.48
N PHE A 148 -3.24 -15.97 -0.28
CA PHE A 148 -3.62 -16.58 -1.57
C PHE A 148 -3.60 -15.55 -2.69
N ARG A 149 -3.45 -16.01 -3.94
CA ARG A 149 -3.36 -15.14 -5.13
C ARG A 149 -4.39 -15.55 -6.16
N ILE A 150 -5.04 -14.54 -6.72
CA ILE A 150 -5.86 -14.66 -7.93
C ILE A 150 -5.14 -14.01 -9.11
N PRO A 151 -5.52 -14.30 -10.35
CA PRO A 151 -4.95 -13.64 -11.53
C PRO A 151 -5.02 -12.11 -11.44
N ASN A 152 -4.08 -11.43 -12.09
CA ASN A 152 -4.09 -9.97 -12.19
C ASN A 152 -5.24 -9.47 -13.09
N ASN A 153 -5.49 -8.17 -13.06
CA ASN A 153 -6.53 -7.50 -13.84
C ASN A 153 -5.95 -6.55 -14.91
N ASN A 154 -4.77 -6.86 -15.43
CA ASN A 154 -4.12 -6.05 -16.46
C ASN A 154 -4.67 -6.39 -17.85
N TRP A 155 -5.64 -5.63 -18.32
CA TRP A 155 -6.25 -5.78 -19.66
C TRP A 155 -5.21 -5.78 -20.78
N TYR A 156 -4.22 -4.89 -20.73
CA TYR A 156 -3.16 -4.82 -21.74
C TYR A 156 -2.43 -6.17 -21.95
N ARG A 157 -2.46 -7.06 -20.95
CA ARG A 157 -1.82 -8.38 -20.97
C ARG A 157 -2.81 -9.55 -20.85
N ALA A 158 -4.08 -9.28 -21.08
CA ALA A 158 -5.16 -10.26 -20.84
C ALA A 158 -5.16 -11.44 -21.84
N GLY A 159 -4.45 -11.30 -22.98
CA GLY A 159 -4.49 -12.32 -24.02
C GLY A 159 -5.69 -12.17 -24.96
N SER A 160 -5.71 -13.03 -26.00
CA SER A 160 -6.69 -12.95 -27.09
C SER A 160 -8.01 -13.70 -26.80
N GLU A 161 -8.13 -14.34 -25.65
CA GLU A 161 -9.34 -15.07 -25.24
C GLU A 161 -10.52 -14.17 -24.89
N PHE A 162 -10.26 -12.89 -24.56
CA PHE A 162 -11.28 -11.91 -24.23
C PHE A 162 -11.54 -10.99 -25.42
N LYS A 163 -12.83 -10.76 -25.75
CA LYS A 163 -13.22 -9.89 -26.86
C LYS A 163 -13.26 -8.42 -26.47
N THR A 164 -13.58 -8.14 -25.23
CA THR A 164 -13.72 -6.79 -24.69
C THR A 164 -13.03 -6.65 -23.34
N GLU A 165 -12.73 -5.42 -22.94
CA GLU A 165 -12.23 -5.10 -21.61
C GLU A 165 -13.27 -5.45 -20.52
N ASP A 166 -14.56 -5.25 -20.80
CA ASP A 166 -15.63 -5.58 -19.88
C ASP A 166 -15.71 -7.10 -19.61
N ASP A 167 -15.60 -7.93 -20.65
CA ASP A 167 -15.57 -9.39 -20.48
C ASP A 167 -14.41 -9.81 -19.58
N PHE A 168 -13.24 -9.22 -19.78
CA PHE A 168 -12.07 -9.48 -18.95
C PHE A 168 -12.24 -8.97 -17.52
N ALA A 169 -12.83 -7.78 -17.34
CA ALA A 169 -13.07 -7.20 -16.02
C ALA A 169 -14.01 -8.08 -15.19
N ILE A 170 -15.09 -8.57 -15.79
CA ILE A 170 -16.03 -9.50 -15.16
C ILE A 170 -15.34 -10.82 -14.80
N TRP A 171 -14.58 -11.39 -15.74
CA TRP A 171 -13.79 -12.60 -15.48
C TRP A 171 -12.84 -12.41 -14.31
N ALA A 172 -12.07 -11.30 -14.31
CA ALA A 172 -11.10 -11.01 -13.26
C ALA A 172 -11.76 -10.77 -11.89
N ALA A 173 -12.95 -10.20 -11.86
CA ALA A 173 -13.74 -10.04 -10.63
C ALA A 173 -14.23 -11.40 -10.10
N ASN A 174 -14.73 -12.28 -10.97
CA ASN A 174 -15.22 -13.61 -10.60
C ASN A 174 -14.12 -14.51 -10.00
N ARG A 175 -12.83 -14.29 -10.36
CA ARG A 175 -11.69 -15.01 -9.73
C ARG A 175 -11.64 -14.80 -8.22
N LEU A 176 -12.09 -13.62 -7.73
CA LEU A 176 -12.12 -13.38 -6.29
C LEU A 176 -13.22 -14.21 -5.62
N GLU A 177 -14.42 -14.25 -6.18
CA GLU A 177 -15.51 -15.06 -5.64
C GLU A 177 -15.14 -16.54 -5.61
N GLU A 178 -14.60 -17.07 -6.71
CA GLU A 178 -14.16 -18.47 -6.79
C GLU A 178 -13.10 -18.80 -5.73
N ALA A 179 -12.12 -17.91 -5.54
CA ALA A 179 -11.11 -18.11 -4.52
C ALA A 179 -11.70 -18.08 -3.10
N ILE A 180 -12.65 -17.19 -2.81
CA ILE A 180 -13.36 -17.14 -1.53
C ILE A 180 -14.14 -18.44 -1.29
N LEU A 181 -14.87 -18.92 -2.30
CA LEU A 181 -15.64 -20.15 -2.19
C LEU A 181 -14.73 -21.37 -1.99
N PHE A 182 -13.62 -21.44 -2.72
CA PHE A 182 -12.64 -22.53 -2.60
C PHE A 182 -11.96 -22.56 -1.23
N GLU A 183 -11.51 -21.39 -0.73
CA GLU A 183 -10.83 -21.27 0.56
C GLU A 183 -11.78 -21.40 1.76
N GLY A 184 -13.08 -21.28 1.54
CA GLY A 184 -14.15 -21.26 2.52
C GLY A 184 -14.50 -19.83 2.97
N PRO A 185 -15.72 -19.36 2.67
CA PRO A 185 -16.16 -17.99 2.97
C PRO A 185 -15.99 -17.57 4.43
N ASP A 186 -16.13 -18.52 5.36
CA ASP A 186 -15.96 -18.27 6.79
C ASP A 186 -14.51 -18.19 7.25
N THR A 187 -13.54 -18.38 6.35
CA THR A 187 -12.12 -18.32 6.67
C THR A 187 -11.40 -17.12 6.04
N VAL A 188 -11.99 -16.51 5.01
CA VAL A 188 -11.40 -15.35 4.31
C VAL A 188 -11.75 -14.06 5.04
N ALA A 189 -10.73 -13.31 5.45
CA ALA A 189 -10.87 -12.07 6.20
C ALA A 189 -10.85 -10.83 5.31
N ALA A 190 -9.99 -10.80 4.29
CA ALA A 190 -9.81 -9.60 3.48
C ALA A 190 -9.26 -9.92 2.09
N PHE A 191 -9.53 -8.98 1.19
CA PHE A 191 -8.87 -8.87 -0.11
C PHE A 191 -8.02 -7.59 -0.12
N PHE A 192 -6.77 -7.70 -0.56
CA PHE A 192 -5.82 -6.59 -0.69
C PHE A 192 -5.50 -6.34 -2.15
#